data_5492901483b900086a974aee6a06d599
#
_entry.id   5492901483b900086a974aee6a06d599
#
_cell.length_a   1.000
_cell.length_b   1.000
_cell.length_c   1.000
_cell.angle_alpha   90.00
_cell.angle_beta   90.00
_cell.angle_gamma   90.00
#
_symmetry.space_group_name_H-M   'P 1'
#
loop_
_entity.id
_entity.type
_entity.pdbx_description
1 polymer ?
#
loop_
_entity_poly.entity_id
_entity_poly.type
_entity_poly.pdbx_seq_one_letter_code
_entity_poly.pdbx_strand_id
1 'polypeptide(L)'
;MSSNLMITATRPYTPTVMPTAIAHGAVPATVRLEPCAGGVPVCYPAVLRSGKGFSEAISMKLRSIVVLLLGGILAAHASAEADDTPAAPAGELLRCTFAASNVYPGTTRDYTVYVPAQYDGRTPACVHVHQDGMQYGGPAVFDRLIHQGRMPVTIGVFVNPGRVPAARDGAVDRVNRSYEYDTLTGDYARFLLDELLPDVERQKATDGRPLRLSKSGNDRAIAGHSSGGICSFTAAWERPDGFSRVFSSIGSFTGLRGGHAYATLVRKTEPKPVRVFLQEGRNDLSNYAGDWWLANEMLERSLTFAGYEVRHAWGDGGHDAKQALEVFPDAVAWLWEGWPKPVGRGAGSPQLREILHPDEPWRLVGEGYRFTEGPAVNRTGDVFFNDVGAGRTYRITPDRKAEVWLEDSRRGDGQAFAPDGRLVAASAADEALLAWGDDRRSATLVQGWRGNDLVVSVTGDIYVTEPGWDGTQPSRIHHVSPAGVDTVVDTGLRFANGLCLSPDQTTLFVADSRSRWVWSYTLRGDGGLTNKQRFIQLHVPDNADDSGADGMRCDRDGRLWVATRMGIQVCDQQGRVTCIIPTPNGRVSNLCFGGAEFDTLVATCGDKVYARRVLARGAPSFLPPVMPHTPR
;
A
#
# COMPACT_ATOMS: atom_id res chain seq x y z
N MET A 1 44.99 -32.82 20.80
CA MET A 1 44.45 -33.62 21.88
C MET A 1 42.96 -33.75 21.64
N SER A 2 42.52 -34.93 21.34
CA SER A 2 41.18 -35.33 20.93
C SER A 2 40.17 -35.24 22.07
N SER A 3 38.96 -34.78 21.79
CA SER A 3 37.81 -35.14 22.61
C SER A 3 36.53 -35.16 21.79
N ASN A 4 35.93 -36.28 21.84
CA ASN A 4 34.81 -36.87 21.14
C ASN A 4 33.50 -36.08 21.20
N LEU A 5 32.86 -36.01 20.02
CA LEU A 5 31.46 -35.65 19.83
C LEU A 5 30.59 -36.90 20.06
N MET A 6 29.67 -36.85 21.03
CA MET A 6 28.58 -37.81 21.14
C MET A 6 27.36 -37.33 20.35
N ILE A 7 26.97 -38.14 19.38
CA ILE A 7 25.72 -37.96 18.61
C ILE A 7 24.66 -38.84 19.32
N THR A 8 23.60 -38.21 19.83
CA THR A 8 22.40 -38.90 20.27
C THR A 8 21.35 -38.88 19.17
N ALA A 9 21.00 -40.06 18.69
CA ALA A 9 19.99 -40.30 17.69
C ALA A 9 18.56 -40.09 18.26
N THR A 10 17.75 -39.25 17.62
CA THR A 10 16.31 -39.15 17.88
C THR A 10 15.55 -40.16 17.03
N ARG A 11 14.62 -40.88 17.66
CA ARG A 11 13.72 -41.85 17.03
C ARG A 11 12.65 -41.17 16.17
N PRO A 12 12.16 -41.81 15.10
CA PRO A 12 11.08 -41.28 14.26
C PRO A 12 9.70 -41.51 14.92
N TYR A 13 8.84 -40.49 14.73
CA TYR A 13 7.44 -40.48 15.18
C TYR A 13 6.58 -41.18 14.13
N THR A 14 5.84 -42.23 14.53
CA THR A 14 4.82 -42.91 13.72
C THR A 14 3.43 -42.36 14.07
N PRO A 15 2.59 -42.00 13.10
CA PRO A 15 1.21 -41.57 13.39
C PRO A 15 0.30 -42.79 13.51
N THR A 16 -0.43 -42.87 14.61
CA THR A 16 -1.48 -43.88 14.87
C THR A 16 -2.76 -43.48 14.16
N VAL A 17 -3.24 -44.30 13.26
CA VAL A 17 -4.55 -44.22 12.60
C VAL A 17 -5.61 -44.80 13.51
N MET A 18 -6.67 -44.05 13.84
CA MET A 18 -7.89 -44.58 14.45
C MET A 18 -8.97 -44.84 13.40
N PRO A 19 -9.74 -45.92 13.53
CA PRO A 19 -10.73 -46.32 12.53
C PRO A 19 -12.07 -45.59 12.69
N THR A 20 -12.66 -45.20 11.58
CA THR A 20 -14.03 -44.68 11.41
C THR A 20 -15.04 -45.80 11.60
N ALA A 21 -15.99 -45.65 12.52
CA ALA A 21 -17.19 -46.44 12.59
C ALA A 21 -18.39 -45.62 12.05
N ILE A 22 -19.01 -46.16 11.02
CA ILE A 22 -20.28 -45.67 10.44
C ILE A 22 -21.43 -46.26 11.26
N ALA A 23 -22.34 -45.42 11.76
CA ALA A 23 -23.64 -45.86 12.24
C ALA A 23 -24.73 -45.00 11.66
N HIS A 24 -25.61 -45.65 10.88
CA HIS A 24 -26.88 -45.12 10.40
C HIS A 24 -27.88 -45.01 11.56
N GLY A 25 -28.59 -43.90 11.70
CA GLY A 25 -29.68 -43.75 12.65
C GLY A 25 -30.63 -42.60 12.26
N ALA A 26 -31.88 -42.96 12.06
CA ALA A 26 -33.04 -42.30 11.52
C ALA A 26 -33.43 -40.98 12.16
N VAL A 27 -34.13 -40.16 11.32
CA VAL A 27 -34.91 -38.96 11.67
C VAL A 27 -36.15 -39.35 12.48
N PRO A 28 -36.59 -38.55 13.47
CA PRO A 28 -37.95 -38.00 13.38
C PRO A 28 -38.14 -36.53 13.85
N ALA A 29 -38.97 -35.85 13.05
CA ALA A 29 -40.15 -35.08 13.39
C ALA A 29 -40.07 -33.80 14.25
N THR A 30 -40.42 -32.73 13.57
CA THR A 30 -41.34 -31.61 13.98
C THR A 30 -41.18 -30.95 15.35
N VAL A 31 -40.79 -29.69 15.33
CA VAL A 31 -41.11 -28.70 16.36
C VAL A 31 -42.05 -27.63 15.75
N ARG A 32 -43.25 -27.52 16.37
CA ARG A 32 -44.23 -26.46 16.11
C ARG A 32 -43.70 -25.12 16.60
N LEU A 33 -43.89 -24.09 15.76
CA LEU A 33 -43.80 -22.68 16.18
C LEU A 33 -45.22 -22.15 16.39
N GLU A 34 -45.51 -21.62 17.57
CA GLU A 34 -46.66 -20.79 17.83
C GLU A 34 -46.31 -19.30 17.63
N PRO A 35 -47.30 -18.46 17.22
CA PRO A 35 -47.02 -17.09 16.78
C PRO A 35 -47.23 -16.07 17.90
N CYS A 36 -46.32 -15.12 18.02
CA CYS A 36 -46.55 -13.85 18.70
C CYS A 36 -46.98 -12.78 17.71
N ALA A 37 -48.12 -12.14 18.03
CA ALA A 37 -48.79 -11.11 17.25
C ALA A 37 -48.10 -9.73 17.36
N GLY A 38 -48.17 -8.94 16.29
CA GLY A 38 -47.82 -7.52 16.32
C GLY A 38 -47.43 -7.01 14.92
N GLY A 39 -48.44 -6.75 14.08
CA GLY A 39 -48.22 -6.36 12.70
C GLY A 39 -48.13 -4.86 12.45
N VAL A 40 -47.41 -4.48 11.41
CA VAL A 40 -47.74 -3.36 10.50
C VAL A 40 -47.32 -3.78 9.10
N PRO A 41 -48.14 -3.64 8.05
CA PRO A 41 -47.86 -4.15 6.71
C PRO A 41 -47.13 -3.11 5.85
N VAL A 42 -46.11 -3.56 5.16
CA VAL A 42 -45.53 -2.82 4.03
C VAL A 42 -45.87 -3.57 2.75
N CYS A 43 -46.62 -2.91 1.87
CA CYS A 43 -47.06 -3.40 0.57
C CYS A 43 -45.87 -3.43 -0.44
N TYR A 44 -45.67 -4.58 -1.07
CA TYR A 44 -44.98 -4.68 -2.34
C TYR A 44 -45.97 -5.07 -3.44
N PRO A 45 -45.95 -4.47 -4.66
CA PRO A 45 -46.82 -4.88 -5.74
C PRO A 45 -46.30 -6.13 -6.41
N ALA A 46 -47.17 -7.13 -6.52
CA ALA A 46 -46.96 -8.35 -7.26
C ALA A 46 -47.10 -8.10 -8.77
N VAL A 47 -46.15 -8.61 -9.55
CA VAL A 47 -46.28 -8.74 -11.02
C VAL A 47 -46.94 -10.09 -11.33
N LEU A 48 -48.15 -10.03 -11.87
CA LEU A 48 -48.90 -11.17 -12.37
C LEU A 48 -48.40 -11.63 -13.75
N ARG A 49 -48.10 -12.90 -13.87
CA ARG A 49 -48.03 -13.65 -15.14
C ARG A 49 -49.43 -14.16 -15.50
N SER A 50 -49.86 -13.92 -16.72
CA SER A 50 -50.78 -14.80 -17.52
C SER A 50 -50.68 -14.31 -18.95
N GLY A 51 -50.54 -15.08 -20.00
CA GLY A 51 -51.11 -16.36 -20.37
C GLY A 51 -51.89 -16.18 -21.67
N LYS A 52 -51.33 -16.59 -22.77
CA LYS A 52 -51.89 -17.05 -24.07
C LYS A 52 -53.24 -16.49 -24.60
N GLY A 53 -53.12 -15.97 -25.81
CA GLY A 53 -53.95 -16.36 -26.94
C GLY A 53 -55.14 -15.45 -27.27
N PHE A 54 -55.12 -14.84 -28.42
CA PHE A 54 -56.14 -15.05 -29.45
C PHE A 54 -55.76 -14.26 -30.70
N SER A 55 -55.76 -14.96 -31.84
CA SER A 55 -55.77 -14.49 -33.20
C SER A 55 -57.09 -13.78 -33.52
N GLU A 56 -57.03 -12.69 -34.26
CA GLU A 56 -57.88 -12.54 -35.44
C GLU A 56 -57.58 -11.24 -36.21
N ALA A 57 -57.61 -11.41 -37.47
CA ALA A 57 -57.36 -10.46 -38.54
C ALA A 57 -58.45 -9.40 -38.68
N ILE A 58 -58.10 -8.21 -39.09
CA ILE A 58 -58.95 -7.37 -39.94
C ILE A 58 -58.06 -6.69 -40.99
N SER A 59 -58.45 -6.99 -42.23
CA SER A 59 -57.95 -6.56 -43.54
C SER A 59 -58.45 -5.14 -43.91
N MET A 60 -57.74 -4.58 -44.91
CA MET A 60 -58.15 -3.61 -45.94
C MET A 60 -57.94 -2.12 -45.62
N LYS A 61 -57.25 -1.36 -46.43
CA LYS A 61 -57.30 -1.07 -47.88
C LYS A 61 -56.12 -0.17 -48.26
N LEU A 62 -55.33 -0.61 -49.17
CA LEU A 62 -55.08 -0.08 -50.52
C LEU A 62 -55.35 1.42 -50.77
N ARG A 63 -54.31 2.15 -51.10
CA ARG A 63 -54.29 3.02 -52.30
C ARG A 63 -52.86 3.22 -52.78
N SER A 64 -52.64 2.73 -53.97
CA SER A 64 -51.49 2.93 -54.84
C SER A 64 -51.37 4.40 -55.26
N ILE A 65 -50.15 4.94 -55.24
CA ILE A 65 -49.76 5.94 -56.20
C ILE A 65 -48.42 5.50 -56.79
N VAL A 66 -48.50 5.07 -58.03
CA VAL A 66 -47.38 4.86 -58.92
C VAL A 66 -46.95 6.20 -59.44
N VAL A 67 -45.73 6.59 -59.21
CA VAL A 67 -45.04 7.62 -60.02
C VAL A 67 -43.75 6.99 -60.53
N LEU A 68 -43.80 6.58 -61.80
CA LEU A 68 -42.60 6.31 -62.59
C LEU A 68 -41.87 7.63 -62.82
N LEU A 69 -40.61 7.68 -62.41
CA LEU A 69 -39.64 8.58 -63.02
C LEU A 69 -38.36 7.78 -63.26
N LEU A 70 -38.07 7.71 -64.54
CA LEU A 70 -36.87 7.17 -65.16
C LEU A 70 -35.62 7.92 -64.67
N GLY A 71 -34.56 7.15 -64.57
CA GLY A 71 -33.25 7.64 -64.98
C GLY A 71 -32.29 7.97 -63.84
N GLY A 72 -31.29 7.20 -63.77
CA GLY A 72 -30.06 7.60 -63.11
C GLY A 72 -29.47 6.47 -62.24
N ILE A 73 -28.87 5.49 -62.87
CA ILE A 73 -27.84 4.67 -62.25
C ILE A 73 -26.68 5.63 -62.02
N LEU A 74 -26.67 6.29 -60.86
CA LEU A 74 -25.43 6.79 -60.28
C LEU A 74 -24.94 5.71 -59.34
N ALA A 75 -24.03 4.88 -59.85
CA ALA A 75 -23.11 4.13 -59.02
C ALA A 75 -22.34 5.15 -58.19
N ALA A 76 -22.80 5.37 -56.97
CA ALA A 76 -21.95 6.01 -55.95
C ALA A 76 -20.80 5.00 -55.73
N HIS A 77 -19.74 5.19 -56.47
CA HIS A 77 -18.43 4.77 -56.03
C HIS A 77 -18.21 5.58 -54.75
N ALA A 78 -18.39 4.93 -53.61
CA ALA A 78 -17.69 5.32 -52.42
C ALA A 78 -16.20 5.12 -52.76
N SER A 79 -15.59 6.13 -53.35
CA SER A 79 -14.16 6.28 -53.27
C SER A 79 -13.85 6.31 -51.76
N ALA A 80 -13.34 5.20 -51.27
CA ALA A 80 -12.51 5.23 -50.09
C ALA A 80 -11.43 6.25 -50.48
N GLU A 81 -11.53 7.50 -49.95
CA GLU A 81 -10.41 8.42 -49.93
C GLU A 81 -9.30 7.57 -49.28
N ALA A 82 -8.33 7.17 -50.09
CA ALA A 82 -7.10 6.65 -49.58
C ALA A 82 -6.58 7.75 -48.66
N ASP A 83 -6.50 7.43 -47.37
CA ASP A 83 -5.90 8.29 -46.36
C ASP A 83 -4.45 8.54 -46.83
N ASP A 84 -4.22 9.67 -47.47
CA ASP A 84 -2.95 10.11 -48.07
C ASP A 84 -2.00 10.59 -46.98
N THR A 85 -2.27 10.17 -45.73
CA THR A 85 -1.38 10.42 -44.59
C THR A 85 -0.09 9.62 -44.83
N PRO A 86 1.08 10.25 -44.93
CA PRO A 86 2.35 9.53 -45.11
C PRO A 86 2.48 8.42 -44.07
N ALA A 87 2.86 7.23 -44.52
CA ALA A 87 3.08 6.10 -43.61
C ALA A 87 4.03 6.51 -42.48
N ALA A 88 3.66 6.20 -41.24
CA ALA A 88 4.50 6.52 -40.09
C ALA A 88 5.89 5.86 -40.25
N PRO A 89 6.99 6.61 -40.06
CA PRO A 89 8.32 6.05 -40.19
C PRO A 89 8.55 4.98 -39.11
N ALA A 90 8.99 3.79 -39.53
CA ALA A 90 9.17 2.65 -38.63
C ALA A 90 10.42 2.84 -37.76
N GLY A 91 10.28 2.55 -36.47
CA GLY A 91 11.39 2.46 -35.53
C GLY A 91 12.18 1.17 -35.69
N GLU A 92 13.29 1.07 -35.01
CA GLU A 92 14.16 -0.12 -35.01
C GLU A 92 14.00 -0.96 -33.75
N LEU A 93 14.37 -2.25 -33.83
CA LEU A 93 14.28 -3.19 -32.72
C LEU A 93 15.66 -3.76 -32.38
N LEU A 94 16.08 -3.60 -31.13
CA LEU A 94 17.33 -4.17 -30.61
C LEU A 94 16.99 -5.34 -29.69
N ARG A 95 17.52 -6.53 -29.99
CA ARG A 95 17.33 -7.72 -29.13
C ARG A 95 18.49 -7.86 -28.17
N CYS A 96 18.17 -7.97 -26.88
CA CYS A 96 19.14 -7.99 -25.79
C CYS A 96 18.81 -9.10 -24.80
N THR A 97 19.81 -9.50 -24.03
CA THR A 97 19.68 -10.48 -22.93
C THR A 97 20.28 -9.85 -21.66
N PHE A 98 19.57 -9.98 -20.55
CA PHE A 98 20.02 -9.51 -19.23
C PHE A 98 20.16 -10.70 -18.26
N ALA A 99 21.37 -10.86 -17.67
CA ALA A 99 21.71 -11.99 -16.79
C ALA A 99 22.41 -11.57 -15.49
N ALA A 100 22.46 -10.26 -15.18
CA ALA A 100 23.24 -9.72 -14.05
C ALA A 100 22.34 -9.11 -12.96
N SER A 101 21.15 -9.69 -12.70
CA SER A 101 20.26 -9.15 -11.70
C SER A 101 20.71 -9.48 -10.28
N ASN A 102 20.79 -8.45 -9.42
CA ASN A 102 20.96 -8.57 -7.98
C ASN A 102 19.59 -8.72 -7.27
N VAL A 103 18.54 -8.11 -7.84
CA VAL A 103 17.17 -8.24 -7.30
C VAL A 103 16.64 -9.66 -7.50
N TYR A 104 16.93 -10.27 -8.66
CA TYR A 104 16.54 -11.65 -8.98
C TYR A 104 17.78 -12.47 -9.37
N PRO A 105 18.64 -12.83 -8.41
CA PRO A 105 19.93 -13.45 -8.68
C PRO A 105 19.78 -14.80 -9.39
N GLY A 106 20.69 -15.05 -10.33
CA GLY A 106 20.73 -16.28 -11.14
C GLY A 106 19.73 -16.34 -12.27
N THR A 107 18.89 -15.29 -12.48
CA THR A 107 17.96 -15.24 -13.60
C THR A 107 18.61 -14.69 -14.87
N THR A 108 18.18 -15.24 -15.99
CA THR A 108 18.40 -14.68 -17.32
C THR A 108 17.07 -14.33 -17.94
N ARG A 109 17.02 -13.27 -18.77
CA ARG A 109 15.84 -12.88 -19.52
C ARG A 109 16.20 -12.15 -20.79
N ASP A 110 15.41 -12.38 -21.83
CA ASP A 110 15.51 -11.63 -23.06
C ASP A 110 14.59 -10.40 -22.98
N TYR A 111 15.03 -9.32 -23.58
CA TYR A 111 14.24 -8.12 -23.76
C TYR A 111 14.50 -7.50 -25.13
N THR A 112 13.54 -6.76 -25.64
CA THR A 112 13.67 -6.05 -26.91
C THR A 112 13.48 -4.56 -26.64
N VAL A 113 14.39 -3.74 -27.17
CA VAL A 113 14.27 -2.28 -27.14
C VAL A 113 13.76 -1.82 -28.51
N TYR A 114 12.66 -1.09 -28.51
CA TYR A 114 12.16 -0.35 -29.66
C TYR A 114 12.64 1.09 -29.57
N VAL A 115 13.27 1.58 -30.62
CA VAL A 115 13.76 2.95 -30.75
C VAL A 115 13.00 3.62 -31.90
N PRO A 116 12.14 4.65 -31.63
CA PRO A 116 11.37 5.28 -32.69
C PRO A 116 12.25 6.07 -33.65
N ALA A 117 11.85 6.16 -34.90
CA ALA A 117 12.59 6.88 -35.94
C ALA A 117 12.80 8.39 -35.59
N GLN A 118 11.90 8.98 -34.80
CA GLN A 118 11.96 10.37 -34.36
C GLN A 118 12.95 10.60 -33.20
N TYR A 119 13.53 9.56 -32.63
CA TYR A 119 14.49 9.72 -31.53
C TYR A 119 15.82 10.31 -31.99
N ASP A 120 16.31 11.36 -31.35
CA ASP A 120 17.46 12.14 -31.78
C ASP A 120 18.81 11.76 -31.11
N GLY A 121 18.78 10.85 -30.12
CA GLY A 121 19.96 10.47 -29.33
C GLY A 121 20.46 11.54 -28.35
N ARG A 122 19.82 12.69 -28.26
CA ARG A 122 20.22 13.85 -27.43
C ARG A 122 19.25 14.09 -26.29
N THR A 123 17.97 14.22 -26.63
CA THR A 123 16.88 14.43 -25.66
C THR A 123 16.52 13.11 -24.99
N PRO A 124 16.48 13.03 -23.65
CA PRO A 124 15.98 11.83 -22.99
C PRO A 124 14.55 11.50 -23.43
N ALA A 125 14.35 10.29 -23.96
CA ALA A 125 13.04 9.83 -24.40
C ALA A 125 12.14 9.44 -23.24
N CYS A 126 10.83 9.56 -23.43
CA CYS A 126 9.86 8.85 -22.59
C CYS A 126 10.08 7.34 -22.69
N VAL A 127 9.52 6.56 -21.74
CA VAL A 127 9.73 5.10 -21.68
C VAL A 127 8.37 4.39 -21.60
N HIS A 128 8.24 3.29 -22.34
CA HIS A 128 7.12 2.37 -22.18
C HIS A 128 7.66 0.95 -21.95
N VAL A 129 7.53 0.45 -20.71
CA VAL A 129 7.91 -0.93 -20.38
C VAL A 129 6.71 -1.84 -20.55
N HIS A 130 6.89 -2.97 -21.25
CA HIS A 130 5.83 -3.95 -21.46
C HIS A 130 6.28 -5.34 -21.01
N GLN A 131 5.46 -5.97 -20.18
CA GLN A 131 5.73 -7.30 -19.63
C GLN A 131 5.40 -8.41 -20.66
N ASP A 132 6.04 -9.58 -20.49
CA ASP A 132 5.86 -10.75 -21.36
C ASP A 132 6.29 -10.51 -22.83
N GLY A 133 7.28 -9.65 -23.06
CA GLY A 133 7.81 -9.35 -24.38
C GLY A 133 6.90 -8.46 -25.23
N MET A 134 7.05 -8.55 -26.56
CA MET A 134 6.27 -7.74 -27.50
C MET A 134 4.83 -8.24 -27.57
N GLN A 135 3.89 -7.41 -27.11
CA GLN A 135 2.44 -7.66 -27.14
C GLN A 135 1.75 -6.60 -28.00
N TYR A 136 0.54 -6.89 -28.46
CA TYR A 136 -0.43 -5.98 -29.10
C TYR A 136 0.11 -5.16 -30.29
N GLY A 137 1.14 -5.67 -30.99
CA GLY A 137 1.77 -4.92 -32.09
C GLY A 137 2.40 -3.59 -31.62
N GLY A 138 2.89 -3.54 -30.38
CA GLY A 138 3.36 -2.33 -29.70
C GLY A 138 4.23 -1.41 -30.55
N PRO A 139 5.30 -1.88 -31.22
CA PRO A 139 6.14 -1.04 -32.08
C PRO A 139 5.37 -0.28 -33.15
N ALA A 140 4.51 -0.95 -33.92
CA ALA A 140 3.72 -0.33 -34.97
C ALA A 140 2.67 0.67 -34.42
N VAL A 141 2.12 0.39 -33.23
CA VAL A 141 1.21 1.31 -32.52
C VAL A 141 1.98 2.57 -32.11
N PHE A 142 3.21 2.41 -31.57
CA PHE A 142 4.04 3.54 -31.16
C PHE A 142 4.47 4.39 -32.35
N ASP A 143 4.93 3.78 -33.47
CA ASP A 143 5.23 4.49 -34.71
C ASP A 143 4.10 5.43 -35.12
N ARG A 144 2.86 4.89 -35.18
CA ARG A 144 1.68 5.63 -35.58
C ARG A 144 1.32 6.75 -34.58
N LEU A 145 1.29 6.44 -33.28
CA LEU A 145 0.89 7.43 -32.27
C LEU A 145 1.92 8.55 -32.10
N ILE A 146 3.23 8.25 -32.19
CA ILE A 146 4.29 9.27 -32.16
C ILE A 146 4.19 10.15 -33.41
N HIS A 147 4.00 9.57 -34.60
CA HIS A 147 3.84 10.30 -35.85
C HIS A 147 2.61 11.23 -35.81
N GLN A 148 1.52 10.79 -35.19
CA GLN A 148 0.29 11.59 -35.01
C GLN A 148 0.40 12.62 -33.86
N GLY A 149 1.49 12.69 -33.11
CA GLY A 149 1.63 13.55 -31.93
C GLY A 149 0.71 13.17 -30.76
N ARG A 150 0.13 11.95 -30.76
CA ARG A 150 -0.73 11.40 -29.68
C ARG A 150 0.07 10.69 -28.59
N MET A 151 1.36 10.49 -28.82
CA MET A 151 2.33 9.90 -27.88
C MET A 151 3.64 10.68 -28.05
N PRO A 152 4.36 11.02 -26.96
CA PRO A 152 5.68 11.63 -27.08
C PRO A 152 6.69 10.65 -27.68
N VAL A 153 7.87 11.15 -28.08
CA VAL A 153 8.97 10.28 -28.50
C VAL A 153 9.32 9.33 -27.35
N THR A 154 9.01 8.05 -27.52
CA THR A 154 9.05 7.02 -26.45
C THR A 154 9.85 5.82 -26.90
N ILE A 155 10.84 5.44 -26.11
CA ILE A 155 11.57 4.17 -26.25
C ILE A 155 10.74 3.07 -25.58
N GLY A 156 10.44 1.99 -26.31
CA GLY A 156 9.74 0.81 -25.81
C GLY A 156 10.75 -0.22 -25.27
N VAL A 157 10.43 -0.82 -24.11
CA VAL A 157 11.23 -1.91 -23.51
C VAL A 157 10.30 -3.09 -23.27
N PHE A 158 10.40 -4.13 -24.09
CA PHE A 158 9.59 -5.32 -24.05
C PHE A 158 10.36 -6.43 -23.34
N VAL A 159 9.99 -6.74 -22.09
CA VAL A 159 10.79 -7.59 -21.21
C VAL A 159 10.08 -8.90 -20.88
N ASN A 160 10.79 -10.02 -21.02
CA ASN A 160 10.32 -11.33 -20.59
C ASN A 160 10.59 -11.56 -19.10
N PRO A 161 9.82 -12.42 -18.43
CA PRO A 161 10.11 -12.81 -17.04
C PRO A 161 11.45 -13.56 -16.96
N GLY A 162 12.08 -13.50 -15.80
CA GLY A 162 13.33 -14.21 -15.55
C GLY A 162 13.16 -15.72 -15.56
N ARG A 163 14.21 -16.41 -16.03
CA ARG A 163 14.37 -17.86 -15.93
C ARG A 163 15.67 -18.17 -15.22
N VAL A 164 15.65 -19.10 -14.29
CA VAL A 164 16.86 -19.69 -13.73
C VAL A 164 17.12 -20.98 -14.50
N PRO A 165 18.26 -21.08 -15.21
CA PRO A 165 18.60 -22.27 -15.96
C PRO A 165 18.60 -23.52 -15.08
N ALA A 166 18.21 -24.63 -15.63
CA ALA A 166 18.26 -25.92 -14.94
C ALA A 166 19.69 -26.28 -14.54
N ALA A 167 19.85 -26.84 -13.33
CA ALA A 167 21.17 -27.20 -12.80
C ALA A 167 21.81 -28.40 -13.49
N ARG A 168 21.06 -29.13 -14.37
CA ARG A 168 21.56 -30.30 -15.11
C ARG A 168 20.75 -30.51 -16.38
N ASP A 169 21.33 -31.18 -17.35
CA ASP A 169 20.68 -31.56 -18.60
C ASP A 169 19.42 -32.38 -18.36
N GLY A 170 18.36 -32.10 -19.13
CA GLY A 170 17.06 -32.75 -19.03
C GLY A 170 16.17 -32.30 -17.88
N ALA A 171 16.63 -31.40 -17.03
CA ALA A 171 15.77 -30.70 -16.04
C ALA A 171 15.13 -29.46 -16.64
N VAL A 172 14.03 -29.01 -16.03
CA VAL A 172 13.28 -27.82 -16.51
C VAL A 172 13.81 -26.57 -15.83
N ASP A 173 13.94 -25.49 -16.59
CA ASP A 173 14.24 -24.16 -16.06
C ASP A 173 13.17 -23.72 -15.05
N ARG A 174 13.57 -23.03 -14.00
CA ARG A 174 12.63 -22.37 -13.10
C ARG A 174 12.19 -21.03 -13.72
N VAL A 175 10.94 -20.95 -14.12
CA VAL A 175 10.35 -19.71 -14.63
C VAL A 175 9.87 -18.87 -13.47
N ASN A 176 10.37 -17.64 -13.37
CA ASN A 176 10.07 -16.74 -12.25
C ASN A 176 8.81 -15.89 -12.46
N ARG A 177 8.04 -16.06 -13.54
CA ARG A 177 6.96 -15.14 -13.92
C ARG A 177 6.01 -14.80 -12.76
N SER A 178 5.44 -15.78 -12.10
CA SER A 178 4.52 -15.53 -10.99
C SER A 178 5.23 -14.92 -9.77
N TYR A 179 6.45 -15.38 -9.48
CA TYR A 179 7.25 -14.81 -8.40
C TYR A 179 7.60 -13.33 -8.62
N GLU A 180 7.97 -12.96 -9.84
CA GLU A 180 8.33 -11.58 -10.18
C GLU A 180 7.10 -10.68 -10.36
N TYR A 181 6.03 -11.20 -10.96
CA TYR A 181 4.90 -10.40 -11.43
C TYR A 181 3.74 -10.32 -10.43
N ASP A 182 3.44 -11.41 -9.70
CA ASP A 182 2.30 -11.44 -8.80
C ASP A 182 2.66 -11.06 -7.36
N THR A 183 3.95 -10.82 -7.04
CA THR A 183 4.41 -10.33 -5.73
C THR A 183 4.05 -8.85 -5.55
N LEU A 184 3.46 -8.50 -4.40
CA LEU A 184 2.95 -7.15 -4.13
C LEU A 184 4.01 -6.26 -3.44
N THR A 185 5.23 -6.23 -4.00
CA THR A 185 6.36 -5.44 -3.45
C THR A 185 7.00 -4.56 -4.52
N GLY A 186 7.82 -3.61 -4.09
CA GLY A 186 8.60 -2.75 -4.98
C GLY A 186 9.77 -3.43 -5.69
N ASP A 187 9.99 -4.73 -5.51
CA ASP A 187 11.17 -5.42 -6.04
C ASP A 187 11.22 -5.40 -7.57
N TYR A 188 10.08 -5.65 -8.23
CA TYR A 188 10.05 -5.61 -9.68
C TYR A 188 10.31 -4.20 -10.24
N ALA A 189 9.73 -3.19 -9.59
CA ALA A 189 10.03 -1.80 -9.96
C ALA A 189 11.51 -1.45 -9.73
N ARG A 190 12.10 -1.92 -8.63
CA ARG A 190 13.53 -1.76 -8.34
C ARG A 190 14.39 -2.45 -9.39
N PHE A 191 14.06 -3.68 -9.76
CA PHE A 191 14.72 -4.39 -10.86
C PHE A 191 14.68 -3.57 -12.16
N LEU A 192 13.52 -3.05 -12.53
CA LEU A 192 13.39 -2.24 -13.74
C LEU A 192 14.21 -0.95 -13.65
N LEU A 193 14.08 -0.19 -12.56
CA LEU A 193 14.63 1.15 -12.42
C LEU A 193 16.15 1.15 -12.18
N ASP A 194 16.65 0.18 -11.42
CA ASP A 194 18.04 0.18 -10.94
C ASP A 194 18.94 -0.78 -11.75
N GLU A 195 18.34 -1.72 -12.49
CA GLU A 195 19.13 -2.73 -13.23
C GLU A 195 18.81 -2.74 -14.73
N LEU A 196 17.55 -2.96 -15.14
CA LEU A 196 17.22 -3.16 -16.56
C LEU A 196 17.27 -1.86 -17.37
N LEU A 197 16.64 -0.77 -16.90
CA LEU A 197 16.66 0.50 -17.63
C LEU A 197 18.07 1.10 -17.74
N PRO A 198 18.94 1.03 -16.72
CA PRO A 198 20.36 1.33 -16.89
C PRO A 198 21.07 0.44 -17.91
N ASP A 199 20.69 -0.84 -18.05
CA ASP A 199 21.22 -1.71 -19.09
C ASP A 199 20.78 -1.29 -20.50
N VAL A 200 19.52 -0.87 -20.66
CA VAL A 200 19.03 -0.27 -21.91
C VAL A 200 19.83 0.95 -22.29
N GLU A 201 20.20 1.84 -21.35
CA GLU A 201 21.03 3.02 -21.62
C GLU A 201 22.48 2.68 -22.03
N ARG A 202 22.96 1.46 -21.78
CA ARG A 202 24.26 0.97 -22.30
C ARG A 202 24.21 0.52 -23.75
N GLN A 203 23.01 0.24 -24.28
CA GLN A 203 22.81 -0.10 -25.67
C GLN A 203 22.90 1.15 -26.57
N LYS A 204 23.03 0.92 -27.87
CA LYS A 204 23.04 1.98 -28.88
C LYS A 204 22.05 1.61 -29.99
N ALA A 205 21.45 2.61 -30.59
CA ALA A 205 20.74 2.48 -31.85
C ALA A 205 21.68 1.92 -32.95
N THR A 206 21.15 1.35 -34.03
CA THR A 206 21.94 0.74 -35.09
C THR A 206 22.87 1.73 -35.81
N ASP A 207 22.51 3.02 -35.77
CA ASP A 207 23.32 4.13 -36.31
C ASP A 207 24.35 4.69 -35.28
N GLY A 208 24.45 4.08 -34.09
CA GLY A 208 25.38 4.45 -33.04
C GLY A 208 24.90 5.51 -32.06
N ARG A 209 23.68 6.06 -32.22
CA ARG A 209 23.10 7.01 -31.25
C ARG A 209 23.01 6.37 -29.87
N PRO A 210 23.41 7.08 -28.78
CA PRO A 210 23.22 6.59 -27.42
C PRO A 210 21.72 6.61 -27.03
N LEU A 211 21.29 5.64 -26.23
CA LEU A 211 19.94 5.63 -25.67
C LEU A 211 19.95 6.39 -24.35
N ARG A 212 19.09 7.39 -24.24
CA ARG A 212 18.90 8.22 -23.04
C ARG A 212 17.44 8.17 -22.63
N LEU A 213 17.19 7.76 -21.39
CA LEU A 213 15.85 7.58 -20.85
C LEU A 213 15.50 8.67 -19.82
N SER A 214 14.33 9.25 -19.91
CA SER A 214 13.84 10.12 -18.83
C SER A 214 13.82 9.37 -17.50
N LYS A 215 14.17 10.04 -16.40
CA LYS A 215 14.15 9.49 -15.04
C LYS A 215 12.86 9.81 -14.30
N SER A 216 11.99 10.63 -14.87
CA SER A 216 10.71 11.03 -14.28
C SER A 216 9.65 9.94 -14.44
N GLY A 217 8.93 9.59 -13.37
CA GLY A 217 7.77 8.69 -13.47
C GLY A 217 6.68 9.23 -14.38
N ASN A 218 6.52 10.56 -14.50
CA ASN A 218 5.56 11.18 -15.43
C ASN A 218 5.85 10.89 -16.90
N ASP A 219 7.10 10.59 -17.23
CA ASP A 219 7.56 10.28 -18.58
C ASP A 219 7.64 8.77 -18.82
N ARG A 220 7.10 7.95 -17.90
CA ARG A 220 7.19 6.50 -17.98
C ARG A 220 5.82 5.83 -17.84
N ALA A 221 5.54 4.96 -18.80
CA ALA A 221 4.40 4.06 -18.82
C ALA A 221 4.87 2.62 -18.60
N ILE A 222 4.00 1.80 -18.03
CA ILE A 222 4.21 0.38 -17.83
C ILE A 222 2.94 -0.39 -18.18
N ALA A 223 3.07 -1.53 -18.86
CA ALA A 223 1.96 -2.29 -19.40
C ALA A 223 2.16 -3.80 -19.24
N GLY A 224 1.05 -4.53 -19.15
CA GLY A 224 1.12 -5.99 -19.12
C GLY A 224 -0.24 -6.67 -19.16
N HIS A 225 -0.19 -8.00 -19.28
CA HIS A 225 -1.31 -8.89 -19.48
C HIS A 225 -1.36 -9.93 -18.35
N SER A 226 -2.53 -10.16 -17.75
CA SER A 226 -2.71 -11.16 -16.69
C SER A 226 -1.80 -10.85 -15.47
N SER A 227 -0.88 -11.76 -15.10
CA SER A 227 0.15 -11.45 -14.10
C SER A 227 0.99 -10.22 -14.49
N GLY A 228 1.25 -10.00 -15.79
CA GLY A 228 1.92 -8.76 -16.25
C GLY A 228 1.09 -7.51 -16.00
N GLY A 229 -0.25 -7.61 -16.00
CA GLY A 229 -1.17 -6.51 -15.70
C GLY A 229 -1.06 -6.06 -14.23
N ILE A 230 -1.15 -7.00 -13.29
CA ILE A 230 -0.96 -6.68 -11.86
C ILE A 230 0.49 -6.23 -11.57
N CYS A 231 1.49 -6.84 -12.22
CA CYS A 231 2.89 -6.43 -12.12
C CYS A 231 3.06 -4.95 -12.48
N SER A 232 2.47 -4.52 -13.58
CA SER A 232 2.52 -3.14 -14.05
C SER A 232 1.87 -2.17 -13.05
N PHE A 233 0.72 -2.56 -12.50
CA PHE A 233 0.07 -1.79 -11.45
C PHE A 233 0.92 -1.74 -10.18
N THR A 234 1.44 -2.88 -9.71
CA THR A 234 2.30 -2.96 -8.53
C THR A 234 3.55 -2.09 -8.67
N ALA A 235 4.22 -2.12 -9.83
CA ALA A 235 5.41 -1.31 -10.06
C ALA A 235 5.13 0.20 -9.94
N ALA A 236 4.02 0.68 -10.53
CA ALA A 236 3.61 2.08 -10.42
C ALA A 236 3.09 2.42 -9.02
N TRP A 237 2.40 1.50 -8.37
CA TRP A 237 1.91 1.67 -7.00
C TRP A 237 3.04 1.83 -5.99
N GLU A 238 4.06 0.99 -6.06
CA GLU A 238 5.21 1.02 -5.15
C GLU A 238 6.20 2.14 -5.49
N ARG A 239 6.37 2.47 -6.78
CA ARG A 239 7.32 3.46 -7.27
C ARG A 239 6.66 4.45 -8.26
N PRO A 240 5.73 5.29 -7.78
CA PRO A 240 5.07 6.30 -8.62
C PRO A 240 6.05 7.38 -9.14
N ASP A 241 7.20 7.54 -8.49
CA ASP A 241 8.33 8.33 -8.97
C ASP A 241 9.02 7.69 -10.18
N GLY A 242 8.90 6.37 -10.35
CA GLY A 242 9.43 5.60 -11.46
C GLY A 242 8.46 5.38 -12.61
N PHE A 243 7.16 5.21 -12.31
CA PHE A 243 6.09 4.97 -13.29
C PHE A 243 4.78 5.61 -12.81
N SER A 244 4.12 6.39 -13.68
CA SER A 244 2.83 6.99 -13.33
C SER A 244 1.70 6.67 -14.32
N ARG A 245 1.93 5.87 -15.36
CA ARG A 245 0.96 5.51 -16.39
C ARG A 245 0.91 4.00 -16.55
N VAL A 246 -0.25 3.40 -16.31
CA VAL A 246 -0.43 1.95 -16.26
C VAL A 246 -1.47 1.50 -17.28
N PHE A 247 -1.12 0.52 -18.11
CA PHE A 247 -2.06 -0.30 -18.87
C PHE A 247 -2.07 -1.71 -18.29
N SER A 248 -3.21 -2.14 -17.76
CA SER A 248 -3.42 -3.49 -17.25
C SER A 248 -4.53 -4.18 -18.04
N SER A 249 -4.16 -5.20 -18.78
CA SER A 249 -5.10 -6.06 -19.51
C SER A 249 -5.33 -7.35 -18.74
N ILE A 250 -6.61 -7.70 -18.52
CA ILE A 250 -7.05 -8.89 -17.77
C ILE A 250 -6.19 -9.17 -16.53
N GLY A 251 -5.96 -8.11 -15.74
CA GLY A 251 -5.01 -8.12 -14.62
C GLY A 251 -5.38 -9.11 -13.53
N SER A 252 -4.40 -9.86 -13.02
CA SER A 252 -4.59 -10.89 -11.98
C SER A 252 -4.80 -10.31 -10.57
N PHE A 253 -5.76 -9.39 -10.41
CA PHE A 253 -6.11 -8.80 -9.10
C PHE A 253 -6.90 -9.75 -8.20
N THR A 254 -6.63 -11.02 -8.32
CA THR A 254 -7.29 -12.13 -7.62
C THR A 254 -6.45 -12.68 -6.47
N GLY A 255 -6.91 -13.77 -5.84
CA GLY A 255 -6.21 -14.45 -4.75
C GLY A 255 -4.99 -15.28 -5.18
N LEU A 256 -4.51 -15.17 -6.42
CA LEU A 256 -3.39 -15.97 -6.95
C LEU A 256 -2.14 -15.84 -6.05
N ARG A 257 -1.76 -14.60 -5.72
CA ARG A 257 -0.74 -14.25 -4.72
C ARG A 257 -1.12 -13.00 -3.91
N GLY A 258 -2.38 -12.87 -3.53
CA GLY A 258 -2.82 -11.75 -2.69
C GLY A 258 -3.24 -10.49 -3.45
N GLY A 259 -3.27 -10.48 -4.78
CA GLY A 259 -3.62 -9.32 -5.61
C GLY A 259 -4.99 -8.71 -5.31
N HIS A 260 -5.93 -9.50 -4.78
CA HIS A 260 -7.25 -9.03 -4.32
C HIS A 260 -7.18 -7.96 -3.22
N ALA A 261 -6.04 -7.84 -2.49
CA ALA A 261 -5.84 -6.82 -1.48
C ALA A 261 -5.86 -5.38 -2.06
N TYR A 262 -5.49 -5.19 -3.33
CA TYR A 262 -5.43 -3.87 -3.95
C TYR A 262 -6.76 -3.13 -3.94
N ALA A 263 -7.88 -3.82 -4.15
CA ALA A 263 -9.19 -3.20 -4.09
C ALA A 263 -9.48 -2.52 -2.74
N THR A 264 -8.90 -3.04 -1.64
CA THR A 264 -9.00 -2.43 -0.30
C THR A 264 -7.90 -1.41 -0.05
N LEU A 265 -6.65 -1.72 -0.41
CA LEU A 265 -5.50 -0.84 -0.17
C LEU A 265 -5.65 0.49 -0.91
N VAL A 266 -6.13 0.49 -2.16
CA VAL A 266 -6.39 1.70 -2.95
C VAL A 266 -7.35 2.66 -2.23
N ARG A 267 -8.39 2.12 -1.58
CA ARG A 267 -9.38 2.92 -0.85
C ARG A 267 -8.83 3.55 0.43
N LYS A 268 -7.86 2.91 1.05
CA LYS A 268 -7.29 3.33 2.35
C LYS A 268 -6.04 4.17 2.23
N THR A 269 -5.25 3.95 1.18
CA THR A 269 -3.95 4.61 1.03
C THR A 269 -4.09 6.02 0.48
N GLU A 270 -3.31 6.95 1.03
CA GLU A 270 -3.17 8.30 0.48
C GLU A 270 -2.82 8.22 -1.01
N PRO A 271 -3.59 8.88 -1.91
CA PRO A 271 -3.45 8.69 -3.34
C PRO A 271 -2.07 9.05 -3.89
N LYS A 272 -1.64 8.26 -4.85
CA LYS A 272 -0.37 8.40 -5.58
C LYS A 272 -0.64 9.00 -6.97
N PRO A 273 0.31 9.69 -7.61
CA PRO A 273 0.13 10.26 -8.95
C PRO A 273 0.22 9.15 -10.02
N VAL A 274 -0.81 8.34 -10.13
CA VAL A 274 -0.88 7.22 -11.07
C VAL A 274 -2.19 7.29 -11.87
N ARG A 275 -2.07 7.15 -13.19
CA ARG A 275 -3.18 7.03 -14.16
C ARG A 275 -3.26 5.59 -14.63
N VAL A 276 -4.45 4.99 -14.62
CA VAL A 276 -4.63 3.55 -14.89
C VAL A 276 -5.67 3.33 -15.99
N PHE A 277 -5.30 2.56 -17.00
CA PHE A 277 -6.23 2.01 -17.98
C PHE A 277 -6.40 0.51 -17.74
N LEU A 278 -7.64 0.06 -17.51
CA LEU A 278 -8.00 -1.34 -17.30
C LEU A 278 -8.71 -1.90 -18.53
N GLN A 279 -8.35 -3.09 -18.97
CA GLN A 279 -9.10 -3.84 -19.96
C GLN A 279 -9.45 -5.20 -19.37
N GLU A 280 -10.72 -5.63 -19.54
CA GLU A 280 -11.18 -6.91 -19.03
C GLU A 280 -12.34 -7.45 -19.87
N GLY A 281 -12.49 -8.77 -19.90
CA GLY A 281 -13.54 -9.49 -20.59
C GLY A 281 -14.46 -10.25 -19.64
N ARG A 282 -15.77 -10.15 -19.86
CA ARG A 282 -16.80 -10.78 -19.02
C ARG A 282 -16.70 -12.31 -18.93
N ASN A 283 -16.13 -12.94 -19.95
CA ASN A 283 -15.95 -14.39 -20.01
C ASN A 283 -14.53 -14.82 -19.62
N ASP A 284 -13.84 -14.00 -18.83
CA ASP A 284 -12.51 -14.33 -18.32
C ASP A 284 -12.56 -15.43 -17.25
N LEU A 285 -11.40 -15.83 -16.74
CA LEU A 285 -11.24 -16.93 -15.77
C LEU A 285 -12.06 -16.70 -14.50
N SER A 286 -12.77 -17.77 -14.10
CA SER A 286 -13.31 -17.91 -12.76
C SER A 286 -12.86 -19.27 -12.23
N ASN A 287 -11.95 -19.29 -11.23
CA ASN A 287 -11.32 -20.51 -10.72
C ASN A 287 -10.97 -20.41 -9.24
N TYR A 288 -10.11 -21.30 -8.73
CA TYR A 288 -9.71 -21.35 -7.31
C TYR A 288 -9.06 -20.05 -6.79
N ALA A 289 -8.47 -19.22 -7.65
CA ALA A 289 -7.86 -17.94 -7.26
C ALA A 289 -8.87 -16.79 -7.25
N GLY A 290 -10.05 -16.97 -7.79
CA GLY A 290 -11.11 -15.98 -7.86
C GLY A 290 -11.67 -15.80 -9.26
N ASP A 291 -12.41 -14.71 -9.43
CA ASP A 291 -13.05 -14.29 -10.65
C ASP A 291 -12.36 -13.03 -11.17
N TRP A 292 -11.75 -13.10 -12.37
CA TRP A 292 -10.96 -11.99 -12.94
C TRP A 292 -11.83 -10.78 -13.27
N TRP A 293 -13.00 -11.01 -13.87
CA TRP A 293 -13.94 -9.94 -14.18
C TRP A 293 -14.32 -9.12 -12.95
N LEU A 294 -14.79 -9.82 -11.90
CA LEU A 294 -15.20 -9.15 -10.67
C LEU A 294 -14.04 -8.46 -9.95
N ALA A 295 -12.84 -9.05 -10.00
CA ALA A 295 -11.64 -8.47 -9.39
C ALA A 295 -11.23 -7.16 -10.06
N ASN A 296 -11.26 -7.10 -11.40
CA ASN A 296 -10.94 -5.88 -12.15
C ASN A 296 -12.04 -4.81 -12.00
N GLU A 297 -13.34 -5.19 -12.01
CA GLU A 297 -14.42 -4.25 -11.68
C GLU A 297 -14.25 -3.67 -10.26
N MET A 298 -13.91 -4.50 -9.28
CA MET A 298 -13.71 -4.04 -7.90
C MET A 298 -12.52 -3.09 -7.78
N LEU A 299 -11.42 -3.35 -8.49
CA LEU A 299 -10.27 -2.45 -8.55
C LEU A 299 -10.65 -1.10 -9.18
N GLU A 300 -11.35 -1.13 -10.34
CA GLU A 300 -11.81 0.09 -11.02
C GLU A 300 -12.66 0.96 -10.10
N ARG A 301 -13.65 0.36 -9.44
CA ARG A 301 -14.50 1.06 -8.46
C ARG A 301 -13.70 1.62 -7.28
N SER A 302 -12.62 0.96 -6.90
CA SER A 302 -11.75 1.43 -5.82
C SER A 302 -10.89 2.61 -6.25
N LEU A 303 -10.35 2.58 -7.48
CA LEU A 303 -9.62 3.68 -8.08
C LEU A 303 -10.53 4.91 -8.25
N THR A 304 -11.73 4.71 -8.79
CA THR A 304 -12.75 5.76 -8.93
C THR A 304 -13.15 6.35 -7.57
N PHE A 305 -13.39 5.50 -6.55
CA PHE A 305 -13.71 5.95 -5.18
C PHE A 305 -12.61 6.81 -4.56
N ALA A 306 -11.34 6.47 -4.81
CA ALA A 306 -10.19 7.24 -4.34
C ALA A 306 -9.83 8.43 -5.25
N GLY A 307 -10.58 8.63 -6.35
CA GLY A 307 -10.45 9.77 -7.26
C GLY A 307 -9.24 9.71 -8.19
N TYR A 308 -8.73 8.52 -8.49
CA TYR A 308 -7.66 8.34 -9.47
C TYR A 308 -8.14 8.64 -10.90
N GLU A 309 -7.25 9.04 -11.78
CA GLU A 309 -7.48 9.05 -13.21
C GLU A 309 -7.54 7.60 -13.72
N VAL A 310 -8.74 7.06 -13.90
CA VAL A 310 -8.97 5.70 -14.37
C VAL A 310 -9.89 5.69 -15.59
N ARG A 311 -9.57 4.84 -16.56
CA ARG A 311 -10.43 4.49 -17.70
C ARG A 311 -10.42 2.98 -17.87
N HIS A 312 -11.51 2.45 -18.39
CA HIS A 312 -11.60 1.02 -18.66
C HIS A 312 -12.21 0.75 -20.03
N ALA A 313 -11.93 -0.45 -20.55
CA ALA A 313 -12.59 -1.05 -21.70
C ALA A 313 -13.08 -2.45 -21.32
N TRP A 314 -14.37 -2.53 -21.01
CA TRP A 314 -15.05 -3.78 -20.70
C TRP A 314 -15.63 -4.42 -21.96
N GLY A 315 -15.55 -5.76 -22.09
CA GLY A 315 -16.09 -6.50 -23.22
C GLY A 315 -16.51 -7.92 -22.85
N ASP A 316 -16.77 -8.73 -23.86
CA ASP A 316 -17.18 -10.14 -23.70
C ASP A 316 -16.03 -11.13 -23.97
N GLY A 317 -14.76 -10.65 -23.98
CA GLY A 317 -13.57 -11.49 -24.17
C GLY A 317 -13.35 -12.48 -23.03
N GLY A 318 -12.49 -13.47 -23.29
CA GLY A 318 -11.96 -14.39 -22.29
C GLY A 318 -10.52 -14.02 -21.90
N HIS A 319 -9.80 -15.00 -21.30
CA HIS A 319 -8.40 -14.79 -20.87
C HIS A 319 -7.42 -14.87 -22.05
N ASP A 320 -7.58 -13.96 -23.02
CA ASP A 320 -6.74 -13.88 -24.22
C ASP A 320 -6.43 -12.43 -24.63
N ALA A 321 -5.52 -12.27 -25.60
CA ALA A 321 -5.04 -10.96 -26.02
C ALA A 321 -5.94 -10.25 -27.07
N LYS A 322 -7.03 -10.86 -27.55
CA LYS A 322 -7.77 -10.35 -28.71
C LYS A 322 -8.37 -8.97 -28.47
N GLN A 323 -9.16 -8.85 -27.40
CA GLN A 323 -9.78 -7.57 -27.05
C GLN A 323 -8.73 -6.51 -26.70
N ALA A 324 -7.67 -6.91 -26.01
CA ALA A 324 -6.58 -5.99 -25.67
C ALA A 324 -5.86 -5.45 -26.91
N LEU A 325 -5.67 -6.27 -27.96
CA LEU A 325 -5.08 -5.86 -29.23
C LEU A 325 -5.88 -4.71 -29.89
N GLU A 326 -7.23 -4.80 -29.84
CA GLU A 326 -8.11 -3.77 -30.39
C GLU A 326 -8.08 -2.47 -29.60
N VAL A 327 -8.00 -2.57 -28.27
CA VAL A 327 -8.10 -1.46 -27.33
C VAL A 327 -6.74 -0.75 -27.11
N PHE A 328 -5.63 -1.46 -27.28
CA PHE A 328 -4.30 -0.97 -26.92
C PHE A 328 -3.90 0.38 -27.53
N PRO A 329 -4.18 0.66 -28.84
CA PRO A 329 -3.84 1.96 -29.41
C PRO A 329 -4.51 3.14 -28.71
N ASP A 330 -5.80 3.02 -28.39
CA ASP A 330 -6.54 4.08 -27.71
C ASP A 330 -6.18 4.17 -26.22
N ALA A 331 -5.89 3.04 -25.59
CA ALA A 331 -5.38 3.02 -24.21
C ALA A 331 -4.04 3.77 -24.10
N VAL A 332 -3.08 3.48 -24.99
CA VAL A 332 -1.77 4.16 -25.00
C VAL A 332 -1.95 5.64 -25.28
N ALA A 333 -2.75 6.04 -26.25
CA ALA A 333 -3.01 7.44 -26.54
C ALA A 333 -3.60 8.18 -25.34
N TRP A 334 -4.56 7.56 -24.63
CA TRP A 334 -5.14 8.14 -23.41
C TRP A 334 -4.12 8.21 -22.28
N LEU A 335 -3.24 7.22 -22.10
CA LEU A 335 -2.19 7.27 -21.09
C LEU A 335 -1.28 8.50 -21.26
N TRP A 336 -1.02 8.91 -22.50
CA TRP A 336 -0.18 10.08 -22.83
C TRP A 336 -0.97 11.38 -23.01
N GLU A 337 -2.29 11.34 -22.95
CA GLU A 337 -3.12 12.54 -23.07
C GLU A 337 -2.75 13.60 -22.01
N GLY A 338 -2.52 14.84 -22.48
CA GLY A 338 -2.13 15.96 -21.63
C GLY A 338 -0.67 16.01 -21.22
N TRP A 339 0.17 15.02 -21.61
CA TRP A 339 1.61 15.11 -21.39
C TRP A 339 2.18 16.40 -22.06
N PRO A 340 3.13 17.13 -21.46
CA PRO A 340 3.97 16.79 -20.31
C PRO A 340 3.39 17.15 -18.93
N LYS A 341 2.16 17.62 -18.83
CA LYS A 341 1.53 17.90 -17.54
C LYS A 341 1.62 16.65 -16.63
N PRO A 342 2.04 16.80 -15.36
CA PRO A 342 2.08 15.70 -14.43
C PRO A 342 0.71 15.03 -14.22
N VAL A 343 0.73 13.71 -14.09
CA VAL A 343 -0.44 12.94 -13.66
C VAL A 343 -0.87 13.42 -12.28
N GLY A 344 -2.17 13.71 -12.13
CA GLY A 344 -2.74 14.17 -10.87
C GLY A 344 -2.79 13.10 -9.80
N ARG A 345 -2.82 13.52 -8.54
CA ARG A 345 -3.18 12.63 -7.44
C ARG A 345 -4.70 12.56 -7.31
N GLY A 346 -5.22 11.40 -6.90
CA GLY A 346 -6.62 11.29 -6.53
C GLY A 346 -6.95 12.12 -5.28
N ALA A 347 -8.24 12.35 -5.06
CA ALA A 347 -8.72 13.12 -3.90
C ALA A 347 -8.65 12.33 -2.57
N GLY A 348 -8.47 11.03 -2.63
CA GLY A 348 -8.52 10.12 -1.49
C GLY A 348 -9.94 9.78 -1.01
N SER A 349 -10.02 8.80 -0.12
CA SER A 349 -11.28 8.43 0.54
C SER A 349 -11.84 9.58 1.38
N PRO A 350 -13.15 9.57 1.71
CA PRO A 350 -13.72 10.51 2.69
C PRO A 350 -12.95 10.54 4.00
N GLN A 351 -12.53 9.37 4.51
CA GLN A 351 -11.78 9.22 5.76
C GLN A 351 -10.41 9.93 5.69
N LEU A 352 -9.70 9.82 4.56
CA LEU A 352 -8.45 10.56 4.36
C LEU A 352 -8.68 12.07 4.32
N ARG A 353 -9.75 12.53 3.66
CA ARG A 353 -10.09 13.95 3.58
C ARG A 353 -10.55 14.56 4.92
N GLU A 354 -11.02 13.74 5.84
CA GLU A 354 -11.34 14.19 7.21
C GLU A 354 -10.10 14.45 8.06
N ILE A 355 -8.96 13.86 7.72
CA ILE A 355 -7.74 13.91 8.52
C ILE A 355 -6.56 14.61 7.86
N LEU A 356 -6.54 14.69 6.53
CA LEU A 356 -5.44 15.30 5.78
C LEU A 356 -5.90 16.57 5.05
N HIS A 357 -5.08 17.61 5.09
CA HIS A 357 -5.22 18.73 4.16
C HIS A 357 -4.91 18.25 2.74
N PRO A 358 -5.75 18.56 1.73
CA PRO A 358 -5.40 18.37 0.34
C PRO A 358 -4.12 19.18 0.03
N ASP A 359 -3.25 18.62 -0.79
CA ASP A 359 -2.04 19.28 -1.28
C ASP A 359 -1.01 19.72 -0.23
N GLU A 360 -1.16 19.34 1.05
CA GLU A 360 -0.13 19.57 2.07
C GLU A 360 0.90 18.42 2.06
N PRO A 361 2.11 18.64 1.52
CA PRO A 361 3.12 17.60 1.43
C PRO A 361 3.83 17.40 2.77
N TRP A 362 4.48 16.25 2.92
CA TRP A 362 5.50 16.08 3.92
C TRP A 362 6.67 17.03 3.67
N ARG A 363 7.20 17.64 4.73
CA ARG A 363 8.39 18.51 4.72
C ARG A 363 9.48 17.86 5.54
N LEU A 364 10.69 17.84 5.00
CA LEU A 364 11.87 17.42 5.73
C LEU A 364 12.19 18.43 6.83
N VAL A 365 12.28 17.96 8.07
CA VAL A 365 12.68 18.76 9.25
C VAL A 365 14.18 18.65 9.49
N GLY A 366 14.72 17.46 9.31
CA GLY A 366 16.15 17.18 9.46
C GLY A 366 16.52 15.80 8.96
N GLU A 367 17.80 15.61 8.66
CA GLU A 367 18.36 14.35 8.16
C GLU A 367 19.80 14.15 8.63
N GLY A 368 20.32 12.94 8.44
CA GLY A 368 21.68 12.57 8.85
C GLY A 368 21.77 12.06 10.26
N TYR A 369 20.64 11.72 10.89
CA TYR A 369 20.58 11.06 12.19
C TYR A 369 21.00 9.59 12.08
N ARG A 370 21.41 8.99 13.19
CA ARG A 370 21.70 7.55 13.23
C ARG A 370 20.43 6.71 13.29
N PHE A 371 19.51 7.09 14.20
CA PHE A 371 18.19 6.49 14.34
C PHE A 371 17.29 7.37 15.18
N THR A 372 16.24 7.90 14.58
CA THR A 372 15.30 8.83 15.24
C THR A 372 14.14 8.09 15.88
N GLU A 373 13.81 8.46 17.14
CA GLU A 373 12.76 7.87 17.95
C GLU A 373 12.14 8.87 18.93
N GLY A 374 11.11 8.42 19.66
CA GLY A 374 10.49 9.06 20.79
C GLY A 374 10.02 10.50 20.53
N PRO A 375 9.26 10.81 19.48
CA PRO A 375 8.76 12.16 19.28
C PRO A 375 7.71 12.48 20.34
N ALA A 376 7.97 13.52 21.13
CA ALA A 376 7.12 14.00 22.22
C ALA A 376 6.80 15.48 22.05
N VAL A 377 5.61 15.91 22.46
CA VAL A 377 5.15 17.29 22.39
C VAL A 377 4.96 17.86 23.79
N ASN A 378 5.37 19.11 24.00
CA ASN A 378 5.14 19.83 25.24
C ASN A 378 3.81 20.62 25.20
N ARG A 379 3.49 21.37 26.28
CA ARG A 379 2.25 22.17 26.37
C ARG A 379 2.16 23.31 25.36
N THR A 380 3.28 23.79 24.83
CA THR A 380 3.34 24.87 23.84
C THR A 380 3.29 24.36 22.39
N GLY A 381 3.29 23.03 22.22
CA GLY A 381 3.28 22.41 20.90
C GLY A 381 4.68 22.18 20.30
N ASP A 382 5.75 22.46 21.06
CA ASP A 382 7.11 22.15 20.61
C ASP A 382 7.32 20.64 20.63
N VAL A 383 7.97 20.12 19.60
CA VAL A 383 8.26 18.70 19.47
C VAL A 383 9.73 18.42 19.78
N PHE A 384 9.94 17.37 20.55
CA PHE A 384 11.26 16.84 20.90
C PHE A 384 11.37 15.41 20.34
N PHE A 385 12.56 15.01 19.89
CA PHE A 385 12.82 13.63 19.44
C PHE A 385 14.25 13.22 19.76
N ASN A 386 14.49 11.94 19.88
CA ASN A 386 15.80 11.36 20.16
C ASN A 386 16.49 10.90 18.87
N ASP A 387 17.79 11.14 18.75
CA ASP A 387 18.70 10.32 17.95
C ASP A 387 19.34 9.29 18.90
N VAL A 388 18.72 8.13 19.03
CA VAL A 388 19.10 7.06 19.95
C VAL A 388 20.54 6.61 19.72
N GLY A 389 20.93 6.51 18.44
CA GLY A 389 22.29 6.09 18.06
C GLY A 389 23.37 7.11 18.39
N ALA A 390 23.05 8.40 18.35
CA ALA A 390 23.97 9.48 18.72
C ALA A 390 23.86 9.86 20.22
N GLY A 391 22.81 9.42 20.93
CA GLY A 391 22.57 9.75 22.33
C GLY A 391 22.20 11.22 22.54
N ARG A 392 21.44 11.83 21.61
CA ARG A 392 21.05 13.23 21.64
C ARG A 392 19.54 13.40 21.60
N THR A 393 19.03 14.42 22.28
CA THR A 393 17.65 14.87 22.10
C THR A 393 17.65 16.20 21.34
N TYR A 394 16.78 16.29 20.35
CA TYR A 394 16.56 17.49 19.54
C TYR A 394 15.21 18.12 19.88
N ARG A 395 15.11 19.44 19.73
CA ARG A 395 13.85 20.21 19.76
C ARG A 395 13.61 20.78 18.38
N ILE A 396 12.39 20.67 17.88
CA ILE A 396 11.97 21.31 16.64
C ILE A 396 11.49 22.73 16.98
N THR A 397 12.17 23.71 16.44
CA THR A 397 11.89 25.13 16.65
C THR A 397 10.66 25.59 15.83
N PRO A 398 10.05 26.75 16.13
CA PRO A 398 8.90 27.28 15.39
C PRO A 398 9.15 27.48 13.89
N ASP A 399 10.39 27.76 13.48
CA ASP A 399 10.84 27.82 12.07
C ASP A 399 11.10 26.43 11.46
N ARG A 400 10.73 25.37 12.21
CA ARG A 400 10.79 23.96 11.81
C ARG A 400 12.18 23.41 11.52
N LYS A 401 13.17 23.89 12.28
CA LYS A 401 14.51 23.32 12.32
C LYS A 401 14.70 22.50 13.57
N ALA A 402 15.49 21.45 13.47
CA ALA A 402 15.87 20.65 14.62
C ALA A 402 17.16 21.20 15.25
N GLU A 403 17.12 21.54 16.52
CA GLU A 403 18.26 21.99 17.30
C GLU A 403 18.54 21.01 18.44
N VAL A 404 19.80 20.81 18.79
CA VAL A 404 20.17 19.95 19.92
C VAL A 404 19.67 20.58 21.22
N TRP A 405 18.79 19.86 21.92
CA TRP A 405 18.30 20.22 23.25
C TRP A 405 19.14 19.56 24.36
N LEU A 406 19.49 18.26 24.23
CA LEU A 406 20.42 17.53 25.08
C LEU A 406 21.57 16.98 24.24
N GLU A 407 22.80 17.27 24.63
CA GLU A 407 24.01 16.68 24.04
C GLU A 407 24.22 15.23 24.49
N ASP A 408 23.74 14.87 25.68
CA ASP A 408 23.71 13.49 26.18
C ASP A 408 22.32 13.18 26.73
N SER A 409 21.51 12.48 25.92
CA SER A 409 20.19 11.97 26.30
C SER A 409 20.26 10.62 27.02
N ARG A 410 21.45 10.14 27.34
CA ARG A 410 21.67 8.80 27.90
C ARG A 410 21.09 7.69 26.99
N ARG A 411 21.15 7.89 25.67
CA ARG A 411 20.53 7.04 24.65
C ARG A 411 19.03 6.85 24.91
N GLY A 412 18.35 7.98 25.18
CA GLY A 412 16.90 7.99 25.30
C GLY A 412 16.23 7.37 24.07
N ASP A 413 15.25 6.50 24.28
CA ASP A 413 14.43 5.86 23.26
C ASP A 413 13.07 6.56 23.21
N GLY A 414 11.98 5.92 23.65
CA GLY A 414 10.69 6.57 23.82
C GLY A 414 10.72 7.64 24.89
N GLN A 415 9.91 8.69 24.71
CA GLN A 415 9.77 9.78 25.68
C GLN A 415 8.39 10.42 25.64
N ALA A 416 7.98 11.05 26.75
CA ALA A 416 6.75 11.81 26.87
C ALA A 416 6.88 12.93 27.92
N PHE A 417 6.15 14.03 27.74
CA PHE A 417 6.05 15.05 28.77
C PHE A 417 5.10 14.63 29.88
N ALA A 418 5.48 14.91 31.10
CA ALA A 418 4.66 14.75 32.30
C ALA A 418 3.78 15.99 32.55
N PRO A 419 2.71 15.89 33.37
CA PRO A 419 1.87 17.03 33.72
C PRO A 419 2.60 18.17 34.39
N ASP A 420 3.71 17.90 35.09
CA ASP A 420 4.58 18.88 35.73
C ASP A 420 5.57 19.60 34.77
N GLY A 421 5.55 19.21 33.47
CA GLY A 421 6.38 19.81 32.43
C GLY A 421 7.71 19.09 32.19
N ARG A 422 8.10 18.13 33.02
CA ARG A 422 9.34 17.37 32.81
C ARG A 422 9.20 16.40 31.60
N LEU A 423 10.30 16.24 30.89
CA LEU A 423 10.41 15.23 29.83
C LEU A 423 10.86 13.90 30.44
N VAL A 424 10.01 12.89 30.42
CA VAL A 424 10.34 11.53 30.87
C VAL A 424 10.81 10.73 29.67
N ALA A 425 11.92 10.01 29.79
CA ALA A 425 12.49 9.19 28.74
C ALA A 425 12.98 7.83 29.25
N ALA A 426 12.84 6.80 28.41
CA ALA A 426 13.44 5.49 28.63
C ALA A 426 14.93 5.53 28.22
N SER A 427 15.84 5.43 29.18
CA SER A 427 17.28 5.44 28.95
C SER A 427 17.79 4.04 28.68
N ALA A 428 18.31 3.81 27.47
CA ALA A 428 18.95 2.55 27.14
C ALA A 428 20.39 2.44 27.71
N ALA A 429 21.04 3.56 28.01
CA ALA A 429 22.39 3.57 28.59
C ALA A 429 22.38 3.28 30.09
N ASP A 430 21.33 3.71 30.79
CA ASP A 430 21.25 3.59 32.26
C ASP A 430 20.29 2.48 32.70
N GLU A 431 19.56 1.83 31.74
CA GLU A 431 18.48 0.87 32.02
C GLU A 431 17.49 1.46 33.04
N ALA A 432 16.99 2.68 32.76
CA ALA A 432 16.24 3.48 33.70
C ALA A 432 15.21 4.37 33.02
N LEU A 433 14.22 4.85 33.77
CA LEU A 433 13.42 6.02 33.44
C LEU A 433 14.05 7.26 34.02
N LEU A 434 14.33 8.25 33.17
CA LEU A 434 14.88 9.54 33.54
C LEU A 434 13.84 10.63 33.30
N ALA A 435 13.74 11.60 34.22
CA ALA A 435 12.94 12.80 34.04
C ALA A 435 13.85 14.03 33.94
N TRP A 436 13.73 14.79 32.86
CA TRP A 436 14.52 15.97 32.56
C TRP A 436 13.71 17.25 32.83
N GLY A 437 14.25 18.17 33.63
CA GLY A 437 13.66 19.48 33.81
C GLY A 437 14.05 20.47 32.71
N ASP A 438 13.49 21.68 32.75
CA ASP A 438 13.86 22.78 31.84
C ASP A 438 15.34 23.19 31.99
N ASP A 439 15.93 22.95 33.15
CA ASP A 439 17.36 23.17 33.44
C ASP A 439 18.26 22.08 32.79
N ARG A 440 17.66 21.14 32.08
CA ARG A 440 18.33 20.00 31.43
C ARG A 440 19.07 19.07 32.40
N ARG A 441 18.68 19.05 33.66
CA ARG A 441 19.15 18.06 34.64
C ARG A 441 18.17 16.91 34.71
N SER A 442 18.71 15.70 34.81
CA SER A 442 17.90 14.49 34.96
C SER A 442 17.78 14.07 36.43
N ALA A 443 16.63 13.47 36.71
CA ALA A 443 16.41 12.68 37.92
C ALA A 443 16.00 11.27 37.51
N THR A 444 16.55 10.26 38.17
CA THR A 444 16.13 8.86 37.96
C THR A 444 14.81 8.61 38.68
N LEU A 445 13.80 8.14 37.95
CA LEU A 445 12.50 7.73 38.49
C LEU A 445 12.50 6.28 38.91
N VAL A 446 12.96 5.40 38.00
CA VAL A 446 13.06 3.94 38.20
C VAL A 446 14.29 3.45 37.43
N GLN A 447 14.92 2.36 37.91
CA GLN A 447 16.07 1.73 37.26
C GLN A 447 16.01 0.20 37.38
N GLY A 448 16.79 -0.49 36.56
CA GLY A 448 16.96 -1.95 36.61
C GLY A 448 16.37 -2.70 35.42
N TRP A 449 15.81 -1.98 34.43
CA TRP A 449 15.33 -2.56 33.18
C TRP A 449 15.37 -1.53 32.02
N ARG A 450 15.45 -2.04 30.81
CA ARG A 450 15.53 -1.25 29.59
C ARG A 450 14.16 -1.11 28.93
N GLY A 451 13.55 0.07 29.12
CA GLY A 451 12.31 0.41 28.42
C GLY A 451 12.52 0.68 26.92
N ASN A 452 11.40 0.66 26.17
CA ASN A 452 11.34 1.08 24.77
C ASN A 452 10.51 2.37 24.64
N ASP A 453 9.17 2.31 24.66
CA ASP A 453 8.32 3.50 24.57
C ASP A 453 7.50 3.68 25.86
N LEU A 454 6.97 4.90 26.05
CA LEU A 454 6.21 5.24 27.25
C LEU A 454 5.12 6.28 27.00
N VAL A 455 4.12 6.29 27.87
CA VAL A 455 3.08 7.31 27.94
C VAL A 455 2.89 7.74 29.38
N VAL A 456 2.67 9.05 29.60
CA VAL A 456 2.39 9.64 30.92
C VAL A 456 0.95 10.14 30.93
N SER A 457 0.15 9.72 31.92
CA SER A 457 -1.24 10.15 32.09
C SER A 457 -1.33 11.57 32.72
N VAL A 458 -2.52 12.15 32.71
CA VAL A 458 -2.79 13.43 33.39
C VAL A 458 -2.57 13.36 34.91
N THR A 459 -2.68 12.17 35.50
CA THR A 459 -2.43 11.91 36.91
C THR A 459 -0.95 11.70 37.26
N GLY A 460 -0.09 11.59 36.23
CA GLY A 460 1.33 11.30 36.37
C GLY A 460 1.69 9.82 36.44
N ASP A 461 0.71 8.93 36.21
CA ASP A 461 0.99 7.49 36.02
C ASP A 461 1.73 7.29 34.70
N ILE A 462 2.78 6.47 34.72
CA ILE A 462 3.60 6.17 33.56
C ILE A 462 3.43 4.70 33.18
N TYR A 463 3.06 4.43 31.93
CA TYR A 463 3.12 3.08 31.36
C TYR A 463 4.29 2.98 30.41
N VAL A 464 5.07 1.89 30.53
CA VAL A 464 6.28 1.67 29.74
C VAL A 464 6.32 0.27 29.20
N THR A 465 6.72 0.12 27.96
CA THR A 465 6.98 -1.19 27.37
C THR A 465 8.45 -1.57 27.57
N GLU A 466 8.65 -2.83 28.01
CA GLU A 466 9.94 -3.48 28.03
C GLU A 466 9.87 -4.69 27.08
N PRO A 467 10.33 -4.58 25.82
CA PRO A 467 10.41 -5.73 24.93
C PRO A 467 11.49 -6.72 25.43
N GLY A 468 11.26 -8.00 25.23
CA GLY A 468 12.31 -9.00 25.44
C GLY A 468 13.37 -8.86 24.34
N TRP A 469 14.33 -7.97 24.52
CA TRP A 469 15.28 -7.50 23.51
C TRP A 469 16.07 -8.63 22.81
N ASP A 470 16.44 -9.63 23.57
CA ASP A 470 17.19 -10.82 23.08
C ASP A 470 16.28 -11.99 22.64
N GLY A 471 14.96 -11.84 22.83
CA GLY A 471 13.97 -12.87 22.53
C GLY A 471 13.94 -14.02 23.54
N THR A 472 14.72 -13.99 24.62
CA THR A 472 14.74 -15.02 25.67
C THR A 472 13.73 -14.72 26.78
N GLN A 473 13.43 -13.45 27.00
CA GLN A 473 12.45 -13.00 27.99
C GLN A 473 11.16 -12.54 27.30
N PRO A 474 10.00 -12.77 27.92
CA PRO A 474 8.75 -12.19 27.42
C PRO A 474 8.76 -10.67 27.58
N SER A 475 8.11 -9.96 26.67
CA SER A 475 7.84 -8.54 26.85
C SER A 475 7.02 -8.28 28.11
N ARG A 476 7.28 -7.14 28.77
CA ARG A 476 6.55 -6.65 29.94
C ARG A 476 5.95 -5.28 29.66
N ILE A 477 4.88 -4.98 30.37
CA ILE A 477 4.33 -3.63 30.49
C ILE A 477 4.45 -3.24 31.95
N HIS A 478 5.17 -2.14 32.21
CA HIS A 478 5.35 -1.58 33.53
C HIS A 478 4.34 -0.45 33.75
N HIS A 479 3.85 -0.32 34.97
CA HIS A 479 3.17 0.85 35.51
C HIS A 479 4.05 1.43 36.61
N VAL A 480 4.44 2.67 36.42
CA VAL A 480 5.15 3.45 37.46
C VAL A 480 4.19 4.51 38.00
N SER A 481 3.83 4.37 39.26
CA SER A 481 2.92 5.31 39.93
C SER A 481 3.56 6.68 40.10
N PRO A 482 2.77 7.76 40.37
CA PRO A 482 3.32 9.07 40.70
C PRO A 482 4.23 9.08 41.95
N ALA A 483 4.12 8.09 42.80
CA ALA A 483 5.02 7.89 43.98
C ALA A 483 6.31 7.14 43.60
N GLY A 484 6.54 6.78 42.34
CA GLY A 484 7.72 6.07 41.87
C GLY A 484 7.69 4.55 42.13
N VAL A 485 6.53 3.98 42.45
CA VAL A 485 6.42 2.53 42.61
C VAL A 485 6.24 1.89 41.24
N ASP A 486 7.17 0.99 40.87
CA ASP A 486 7.15 0.20 39.63
C ASP A 486 6.46 -1.14 39.85
N THR A 487 5.56 -1.50 38.92
CA THR A 487 4.81 -2.75 38.95
C THR A 487 4.66 -3.29 37.52
N VAL A 488 4.98 -4.57 37.29
CA VAL A 488 4.66 -5.23 36.00
C VAL A 488 3.17 -5.54 35.96
N VAL A 489 2.46 -4.90 35.04
CA VAL A 489 0.98 -4.98 34.92
C VAL A 489 0.50 -5.92 33.81
N ASP A 490 1.36 -6.29 32.85
CA ASP A 490 1.11 -7.32 31.85
C ASP A 490 2.41 -7.93 31.28
N THR A 491 2.28 -9.14 30.75
CA THR A 491 3.35 -9.86 30.05
C THR A 491 2.78 -10.62 28.84
N GLY A 492 3.68 -11.14 27.99
CA GLY A 492 3.32 -12.15 26.99
C GLY A 492 2.99 -11.63 25.60
N LEU A 493 3.24 -10.34 25.29
CA LEU A 493 3.35 -9.87 23.92
C LEU A 493 4.67 -10.41 23.31
N ARG A 494 4.71 -10.54 21.99
CA ARG A 494 5.93 -11.01 21.31
C ARG A 494 7.04 -9.97 21.33
N PHE A 495 6.67 -8.69 21.13
CA PHE A 495 7.56 -7.54 21.21
C PHE A 495 6.72 -6.30 21.47
N ALA A 496 6.44 -6.02 22.76
CA ALA A 496 5.73 -4.81 23.15
C ALA A 496 6.56 -3.59 22.80
N ASN A 497 6.01 -2.70 21.98
CA ASN A 497 6.69 -1.51 21.48
C ASN A 497 5.89 -0.25 21.82
N GLY A 498 5.50 0.56 20.84
CA GLY A 498 4.75 1.77 21.04
C GLY A 498 3.48 1.57 21.87
N LEU A 499 3.14 2.58 22.67
CA LEU A 499 1.89 2.59 23.43
C LEU A 499 1.31 3.99 23.54
N CYS A 500 0.00 4.08 23.70
CA CYS A 500 -0.67 5.35 24.01
C CYS A 500 -1.99 5.14 24.76
N LEU A 501 -2.44 6.19 25.41
CA LEU A 501 -3.76 6.25 26.04
C LEU A 501 -4.82 6.72 25.05
N SER A 502 -6.06 6.21 25.18
CA SER A 502 -7.22 6.82 24.54
C SER A 502 -7.39 8.27 25.00
N PRO A 503 -8.08 9.15 24.24
CA PRO A 503 -8.25 10.55 24.63
C PRO A 503 -8.93 10.74 25.99
N ASP A 504 -9.83 9.84 26.36
CA ASP A 504 -10.53 9.81 27.67
C ASP A 504 -9.71 9.13 28.78
N GLN A 505 -8.50 8.61 28.42
CA GLN A 505 -7.56 7.95 29.32
C GLN A 505 -8.11 6.73 30.07
N THR A 506 -9.08 6.02 29.47
CA THR A 506 -9.66 4.80 30.03
C THR A 506 -9.09 3.51 29.42
N THR A 507 -8.43 3.64 28.27
CA THR A 507 -7.89 2.52 27.51
C THR A 507 -6.41 2.75 27.21
N LEU A 508 -5.57 1.73 27.44
CA LEU A 508 -4.20 1.66 26.98
C LEU A 508 -4.13 0.81 25.72
N PHE A 509 -3.54 1.33 24.66
CA PHE A 509 -3.20 0.59 23.43
C PHE A 509 -1.71 0.28 23.43
N VAL A 510 -1.35 -0.95 23.01
CA VAL A 510 0.05 -1.41 22.94
C VAL A 510 0.30 -2.13 21.63
N ALA A 511 1.32 -1.70 20.88
CA ALA A 511 1.78 -2.35 19.67
C ALA A 511 2.54 -3.64 19.99
N ASP A 512 2.32 -4.69 19.20
CA ASP A 512 3.14 -5.89 19.20
C ASP A 512 3.86 -5.97 17.85
N SER A 513 5.09 -5.47 17.76
CA SER A 513 5.83 -5.29 16.51
C SER A 513 6.04 -6.59 15.73
N ARG A 514 6.15 -7.74 16.42
CA ARG A 514 6.34 -9.07 15.81
C ARG A 514 5.02 -9.79 15.52
N SER A 515 3.96 -9.00 15.34
CA SER A 515 2.63 -9.49 14.95
C SER A 515 1.92 -8.46 14.07
N ARG A 516 0.65 -8.72 13.75
CA ARG A 516 -0.22 -7.75 13.08
C ARG A 516 -1.18 -7.04 14.04
N TRP A 517 -0.96 -7.13 15.35
CA TRP A 517 -1.95 -6.73 16.33
C TRP A 517 -1.51 -5.52 17.14
N VAL A 518 -2.46 -4.60 17.38
CA VAL A 518 -2.44 -3.70 18.51
C VAL A 518 -3.36 -4.26 19.57
N TRP A 519 -2.86 -4.37 20.78
CA TRP A 519 -3.61 -4.83 21.94
C TRP A 519 -4.26 -3.65 22.65
N SER A 520 -5.43 -3.85 23.26
CA SER A 520 -6.09 -2.88 24.13
C SER A 520 -6.27 -3.45 25.52
N TYR A 521 -6.24 -2.55 26.49
CA TYR A 521 -6.42 -2.84 27.93
C TYR A 521 -7.32 -1.75 28.52
N THR A 522 -8.21 -2.12 29.42
CA THR A 522 -8.93 -1.15 30.25
C THR A 522 -8.07 -0.80 31.47
N LEU A 523 -7.92 0.50 31.75
CA LEU A 523 -7.21 0.98 32.93
C LEU A 523 -8.09 0.82 34.17
N ARG A 524 -7.46 0.40 35.26
CA ARG A 524 -8.07 0.38 36.60
C ARG A 524 -7.63 1.60 37.39
N GLY A 525 -8.41 1.99 38.37
CA GLY A 525 -8.09 3.14 39.23
C GLY A 525 -6.82 2.99 40.09
N ASP A 526 -6.28 1.77 40.20
CA ASP A 526 -5.02 1.44 40.87
C ASP A 526 -3.81 1.38 39.91
N GLY A 527 -3.98 1.78 38.64
CA GLY A 527 -2.97 1.71 37.59
C GLY A 527 -2.84 0.31 36.93
N GLY A 528 -3.54 -0.71 37.45
CA GLY A 528 -3.56 -2.05 36.85
C GLY A 528 -4.30 -2.10 35.53
N LEU A 529 -4.06 -3.17 34.75
CA LEU A 529 -4.66 -3.42 33.45
C LEU A 529 -5.64 -4.60 33.51
N THR A 530 -6.74 -4.50 32.77
CA THR A 530 -7.73 -5.57 32.62
C THR A 530 -8.29 -5.62 31.20
N ASN A 531 -9.13 -6.62 30.89
CA ASN A 531 -9.79 -6.78 29.57
C ASN A 531 -8.80 -6.76 28.38
N LYS A 532 -7.65 -7.43 28.53
CA LYS A 532 -6.67 -7.58 27.47
C LYS A 532 -7.27 -8.25 26.24
N GLN A 533 -7.15 -7.60 25.06
CA GLN A 533 -7.62 -8.21 23.81
C GLN A 533 -6.80 -7.76 22.60
N ARG A 534 -6.75 -8.60 21.56
CA ARG A 534 -6.29 -8.24 20.23
C ARG A 534 -7.35 -7.34 19.59
N PHE A 535 -7.13 -6.04 19.61
CA PHE A 535 -8.17 -5.10 19.23
C PHE A 535 -8.08 -4.65 17.77
N ILE A 536 -6.89 -4.26 17.30
CA ILE A 536 -6.71 -3.79 15.93
C ILE A 536 -5.88 -4.79 15.14
N GLN A 537 -6.41 -5.17 13.97
CA GLN A 537 -5.66 -5.93 12.97
C GLN A 537 -5.10 -4.99 11.92
N LEU A 538 -3.78 -4.81 11.92
CA LEU A 538 -3.06 -3.98 10.97
C LEU A 538 -2.82 -4.71 9.64
N HIS A 539 -2.68 -3.95 8.55
CA HIS A 539 -2.18 -4.48 7.29
C HIS A 539 -0.69 -4.79 7.41
N VAL A 540 -0.29 -5.85 6.72
CA VAL A 540 1.10 -6.35 6.66
C VAL A 540 1.52 -6.35 5.20
N PRO A 541 2.71 -5.83 4.84
CA PRO A 541 3.19 -5.89 3.47
C PRO A 541 3.55 -7.33 3.06
N ASP A 542 3.51 -7.64 1.77
CA ASP A 542 3.71 -8.99 1.24
C ASP A 542 5.10 -9.60 1.54
N ASN A 543 6.08 -8.78 1.81
CA ASN A 543 7.47 -9.17 2.11
C ASN A 543 7.79 -9.24 3.61
N ALA A 544 6.76 -9.26 4.48
CA ALA A 544 6.97 -9.32 5.92
C ALA A 544 5.95 -10.25 6.60
N ASP A 545 6.35 -10.82 7.74
CA ASP A 545 5.50 -11.70 8.55
C ASP A 545 4.70 -10.91 9.60
N ASP A 546 5.03 -9.64 9.80
CA ASP A 546 4.44 -8.76 10.79
C ASP A 546 4.24 -7.34 10.26
N SER A 547 3.46 -6.54 10.99
CA SER A 547 3.19 -5.14 10.64
C SER A 547 4.36 -4.21 10.98
N GLY A 548 5.32 -4.64 11.79
CA GLY A 548 6.34 -3.77 12.38
C GLY A 548 5.71 -2.59 13.12
N ALA A 549 4.56 -2.82 13.79
CA ALA A 549 3.89 -1.76 14.55
C ALA A 549 4.83 -1.23 15.61
N ASP A 550 5.04 0.09 15.61
CA ASP A 550 6.01 0.79 16.42
C ASP A 550 5.32 1.90 17.22
N GLY A 551 5.83 3.11 17.27
CA GLY A 551 5.21 4.19 18.01
C GLY A 551 3.79 4.54 17.54
N MET A 552 2.96 5.05 18.43
CA MET A 552 1.58 5.38 18.16
C MET A 552 1.05 6.55 18.99
N ARG A 553 0.04 7.25 18.47
CA ARG A 553 -0.67 8.33 19.20
C ARG A 553 -2.17 8.33 18.86
N CYS A 554 -2.98 8.77 19.82
CA CYS A 554 -4.40 9.05 19.59
C CYS A 554 -4.63 10.50 19.17
N ASP A 555 -5.59 10.75 18.29
CA ASP A 555 -6.16 12.07 18.07
C ASP A 555 -7.39 12.30 18.96
N ARG A 556 -7.90 13.55 19.01
CA ARG A 556 -9.05 13.92 19.85
C ARG A 556 -10.35 13.22 19.50
N ASP A 557 -10.48 12.74 18.27
CA ASP A 557 -11.63 11.98 17.80
C ASP A 557 -11.52 10.49 18.14
N GLY A 558 -10.46 10.06 18.83
CA GLY A 558 -10.23 8.69 19.25
C GLY A 558 -9.68 7.78 18.16
N ARG A 559 -9.19 8.34 17.02
CA ARG A 559 -8.48 7.55 16.04
C ARG A 559 -7.07 7.25 16.53
N LEU A 560 -6.63 6.01 16.38
CA LEU A 560 -5.27 5.57 16.69
C LEU A 560 -4.40 5.62 15.43
N TRP A 561 -3.30 6.36 15.50
CA TRP A 561 -2.30 6.52 14.45
C TRP A 561 -1.08 5.67 14.81
N VAL A 562 -0.76 4.67 13.98
CA VAL A 562 0.26 3.65 14.27
C VAL A 562 1.34 3.68 13.20
N ALA A 563 2.60 3.86 13.60
CA ALA A 563 3.77 3.67 12.73
C ALA A 563 3.89 2.19 12.36
N THR A 564 4.05 1.89 11.08
CA THR A 564 4.13 0.51 10.56
C THR A 564 5.05 0.41 9.34
N ARG A 565 5.35 -0.81 8.88
CA ARG A 565 6.10 -1.04 7.64
C ARG A 565 5.43 -0.46 6.39
N MET A 566 4.11 -0.22 6.42
CA MET A 566 3.37 0.37 5.29
C MET A 566 3.19 1.89 5.39
N GLY A 567 3.86 2.53 6.33
CA GLY A 567 3.63 3.92 6.71
C GLY A 567 2.74 4.02 7.94
N ILE A 568 2.06 5.14 8.12
CA ILE A 568 1.18 5.36 9.27
C ILE A 568 -0.20 4.79 8.95
N GLN A 569 -0.63 3.79 9.71
CA GLN A 569 -1.99 3.26 9.63
C GLN A 569 -2.88 3.95 10.66
N VAL A 570 -3.98 4.55 10.19
CA VAL A 570 -4.94 5.23 11.05
C VAL A 570 -6.16 4.34 11.25
N CYS A 571 -6.48 4.09 12.51
CA CYS A 571 -7.53 3.18 12.93
C CYS A 571 -8.66 3.97 13.60
N ASP A 572 -9.90 3.61 13.32
CA ASP A 572 -11.05 4.20 14.01
C ASP A 572 -11.23 3.64 15.43
N GLN A 573 -12.16 4.21 16.20
CA GLN A 573 -12.48 3.79 17.56
C GLN A 573 -12.99 2.34 17.68
N GLN A 574 -13.39 1.72 16.56
CA GLN A 574 -13.82 0.32 16.50
C GLN A 574 -12.67 -0.64 16.13
N GLY A 575 -11.45 -0.15 16.04
CA GLY A 575 -10.26 -0.96 15.73
C GLY A 575 -10.07 -1.31 14.25
N ARG A 576 -10.70 -0.55 13.32
CA ARG A 576 -10.59 -0.80 11.87
C ARG A 576 -9.60 0.16 11.25
N VAL A 577 -8.62 -0.34 10.50
CA VAL A 577 -7.74 0.50 9.68
C VAL A 577 -8.56 1.17 8.58
N THR A 578 -8.64 2.49 8.62
CA THR A 578 -9.40 3.33 7.67
C THR A 578 -8.51 4.06 6.69
N CYS A 579 -7.29 4.43 7.11
CA CYS A 579 -6.34 5.16 6.28
C CYS A 579 -4.92 4.59 6.40
N ILE A 580 -4.13 4.74 5.33
CA ILE A 580 -2.70 4.42 5.28
C ILE A 580 -1.99 5.62 4.65
N ILE A 581 -1.06 6.21 5.39
CA ILE A 581 -0.32 7.42 4.99
C ILE A 581 1.15 7.05 4.80
N PRO A 582 1.63 6.92 3.55
CA PRO A 582 3.04 6.66 3.28
C PRO A 582 3.94 7.82 3.75
N THR A 583 5.15 7.49 4.15
CA THR A 583 6.19 8.49 4.44
C THR A 583 7.15 8.61 3.25
N PRO A 584 7.84 9.76 3.07
CA PRO A 584 8.65 10.01 1.88
C PRO A 584 9.79 9.02 1.64
N ASN A 585 10.39 8.46 2.70
CA ASN A 585 11.46 7.48 2.61
C ASN A 585 11.00 6.03 2.85
N GLY A 586 9.68 5.79 2.99
CA GLY A 586 9.11 4.47 3.22
C GLY A 586 9.39 3.88 4.61
N ARG A 587 9.86 4.69 5.57
CA ARG A 587 10.17 4.29 6.93
C ARG A 587 9.42 5.17 7.91
N VAL A 588 8.96 4.61 9.00
CA VAL A 588 8.46 5.35 10.16
C VAL A 588 8.61 4.47 11.40
N SER A 589 9.21 5.02 12.44
CA SER A 589 9.38 4.38 13.74
C SER A 589 8.36 4.91 14.75
N ASN A 590 8.12 6.22 14.77
CA ASN A 590 7.21 6.82 15.75
C ASN A 590 6.59 8.12 15.21
N LEU A 591 5.63 8.67 15.92
CA LEU A 591 4.93 9.90 15.51
C LEU A 591 4.39 10.68 16.72
N CYS A 592 4.20 11.98 16.54
CA CYS A 592 3.43 12.80 17.49
C CYS A 592 2.72 13.94 16.77
N PHE A 593 1.82 14.62 17.49
CA PHE A 593 1.12 15.81 17.01
C PHE A 593 1.69 17.04 17.71
N GLY A 594 2.43 17.86 16.98
CA GLY A 594 2.99 19.14 17.42
C GLY A 594 2.18 20.34 16.93
N GLY A 595 2.75 21.54 17.15
CA GLY A 595 2.10 22.82 16.85
C GLY A 595 1.18 23.28 17.98
N ALA A 596 0.89 24.58 18.03
CA ALA A 596 0.08 25.18 19.09
C ALA A 596 -1.33 24.57 19.23
N GLU A 597 -1.88 24.04 18.12
CA GLU A 597 -3.17 23.39 18.07
C GLU A 597 -3.07 21.85 18.01
N PHE A 598 -1.86 21.28 18.13
CA PHE A 598 -1.56 19.87 17.97
C PHE A 598 -2.06 19.30 16.63
N ASP A 599 -1.92 20.07 15.56
CA ASP A 599 -2.36 19.78 14.19
C ASP A 599 -1.21 19.56 13.21
N THR A 600 0.01 19.45 13.71
CA THR A 600 1.20 19.16 12.91
C THR A 600 1.71 17.76 13.25
N LEU A 601 1.46 16.83 12.33
CA LEU A 601 1.98 15.47 12.43
C LEU A 601 3.49 15.47 12.18
N VAL A 602 4.27 15.04 13.17
CA VAL A 602 5.72 14.84 13.09
C VAL A 602 5.99 13.35 13.13
N ALA A 603 6.82 12.84 12.21
CA ALA A 603 7.19 11.44 12.10
C ALA A 603 8.70 11.26 12.11
N THR A 604 9.20 10.37 12.98
CA THR A 604 10.58 9.88 12.98
C THR A 604 10.70 8.72 11.96
N CYS A 605 11.67 8.81 11.06
CA CYS A 605 11.75 8.01 9.86
C CYS A 605 13.16 7.46 9.61
N GLY A 606 13.77 6.85 10.63
CA GLY A 606 15.11 6.31 10.58
C GLY A 606 16.17 7.40 10.68
N ASP A 607 16.86 7.74 9.60
CA ASP A 607 17.85 8.81 9.53
C ASP A 607 17.27 10.22 9.28
N LYS A 608 15.93 10.34 9.23
CA LYS A 608 15.21 11.56 8.87
C LYS A 608 14.02 11.82 9.81
N VAL A 609 13.61 13.07 9.86
CA VAL A 609 12.36 13.50 10.51
C VAL A 609 11.56 14.33 9.52
N TYR A 610 10.27 14.03 9.39
CA TYR A 610 9.35 14.75 8.55
C TYR A 610 8.20 15.33 9.35
N ALA A 611 7.61 16.41 8.82
CA ALA A 611 6.41 17.01 9.40
C ALA A 611 5.44 17.43 8.30
N ARG A 612 4.12 17.39 8.59
CA ARG A 612 3.06 17.96 7.74
C ARG A 612 1.89 18.44 8.60
N ARG A 613 1.17 19.45 8.12
CA ARG A 613 -0.08 19.83 8.77
C ARG A 613 -1.18 18.83 8.40
N VAL A 614 -2.05 18.56 9.37
CA VAL A 614 -3.19 17.66 9.22
C VAL A 614 -4.46 18.34 9.78
N LEU A 615 -5.64 17.84 9.40
CA LEU A 615 -6.91 18.31 9.94
C LEU A 615 -7.21 17.70 11.32
N ALA A 616 -6.66 16.49 11.57
CA ALA A 616 -6.75 15.86 12.88
C ALA A 616 -5.95 16.63 13.94
N ARG A 617 -6.38 16.57 15.18
CA ARG A 617 -5.69 17.17 16.33
C ARG A 617 -5.31 16.10 17.34
N GLY A 618 -4.08 16.09 17.77
CA GLY A 618 -3.58 15.18 18.79
C GLY A 618 -4.26 15.36 20.14
N ALA A 619 -4.27 14.28 20.91
CA ALA A 619 -4.72 14.26 22.32
C ALA A 619 -3.55 13.95 23.25
N PRO A 620 -2.70 14.95 23.63
CA PRO A 620 -1.58 14.71 24.53
C PRO A 620 -2.07 14.20 25.89
N SER A 621 -1.54 13.07 26.34
CA SER A 621 -2.02 12.37 27.54
C SER A 621 -1.72 13.09 28.88
N PHE A 622 -0.78 14.04 28.89
CA PHE A 622 -0.51 14.90 30.05
C PHE A 622 -1.52 16.04 30.20
N LEU A 623 -2.42 16.24 29.23
CA LEU A 623 -3.53 17.18 29.30
C LEU A 623 -4.80 16.51 29.83
N PRO A 624 -5.80 17.30 30.31
CA PRO A 624 -7.08 16.74 30.72
C PRO A 624 -7.71 15.85 29.65
N PRO A 625 -8.36 14.73 30.06
CA PRO A 625 -9.03 13.82 29.16
C PRO A 625 -10.04 14.52 28.26
N VAL A 626 -10.14 14.06 27.02
CA VAL A 626 -11.12 14.55 26.04
C VAL A 626 -12.05 13.39 25.70
N MET A 627 -13.36 13.63 25.76
CA MET A 627 -14.34 12.62 25.32
C MET A 627 -14.42 12.65 23.80
N PRO A 628 -14.02 11.58 23.09
CA PRO A 628 -14.18 11.51 21.65
C PRO A 628 -15.66 11.39 21.28
N HIS A 629 -16.01 11.77 20.06
CA HIS A 629 -17.35 11.55 19.55
C HIS A 629 -17.68 10.05 19.54
N THR A 630 -18.98 9.74 19.77
CA THR A 630 -19.44 8.35 19.68
C THR A 630 -19.10 7.77 18.29
N PRO A 631 -18.56 6.55 18.21
CA PRO A 631 -18.26 5.90 16.93
C PRO A 631 -19.50 5.83 16.03
N ARG A 632 -19.35 6.18 14.76
CA ARG A 632 -20.41 6.10 13.74
C ARG A 632 -20.50 4.73 13.10
#